data_d81509846149237173f319f3a47d7561
#
_entry.id   d81509846149237173f319f3a47d7561
#
_cell.length_a   1.000
_cell.length_b   1.000
_cell.length_c   1.000
_cell.angle_alpha   90.00
_cell.angle_beta   90.00
_cell.angle_gamma   90.00
#
_symmetry.space_group_name_H-M   'P 1'
#
loop_
_entity.id
_entity.type
_entity.pdbx_description
1 polymer ?
#
loop_
_entity_poly.entity_id
_entity_poly.type
_entity_poly.pdbx_seq_one_letter_code
_entity_poly.pdbx_strand_id
1 'polypeptide(L)'
;MTLLTYQVFKTVAEQGSFRKAADILGLTPSAISHAVSAMEGELGFTVLNRSKNGVTLTNYGEHLLPYVNAVLNSDESLQQAVSEFNGLKRGKVKL
;
A
#
# COMPACT_ATOMS: atom_id res chain seq x y z
N MET A 1 -11.75 -1.41 1.47
CA MET A 1 -10.29 -1.19 1.32
C MET A 1 -9.98 -0.81 -0.10
N THR A 2 -8.99 0.02 -0.29
CA THR A 2 -8.61 0.52 -1.61
C THR A 2 -7.13 0.23 -1.85
N LEU A 3 -6.67 0.48 -3.08
CA LEU A 3 -5.24 0.31 -3.38
C LEU A 3 -4.39 1.22 -2.51
N LEU A 4 -4.87 2.43 -2.22
CA LEU A 4 -4.14 3.33 -1.33
C LEU A 4 -4.01 2.71 0.06
N THR A 5 -5.06 2.07 0.56
CA THR A 5 -5.01 1.40 1.87
C THR A 5 -3.94 0.32 1.87
N TYR A 6 -3.85 -0.46 0.80
CA TYR A 6 -2.84 -1.51 0.70
C TYR A 6 -1.43 -0.92 0.65
N GLN A 7 -1.26 0.19 -0.08
CA GLN A 7 0.04 0.86 -0.15
C GLN A 7 0.44 1.40 1.21
N VAL A 8 -0.51 1.97 1.96
CA VAL A 8 -0.26 2.48 3.29
C VAL A 8 0.19 1.35 4.21
N PHE A 9 -0.57 0.26 4.24
CA PHE A 9 -0.25 -0.89 5.09
C PHE A 9 1.14 -1.44 4.79
N LYS A 10 1.43 -1.67 3.51
CA LYS A 10 2.71 -2.20 3.09
C LYS A 10 3.85 -1.27 3.48
N THR A 11 3.70 0.01 3.22
CA THR A 11 4.75 0.99 3.48
C THR A 11 5.02 1.14 4.98
N VAL A 12 3.96 1.19 5.79
CA VAL A 12 4.13 1.25 7.24
C VAL A 12 4.85 -0.01 7.74
N ALA A 13 4.46 -1.17 7.23
CA ALA A 13 5.08 -2.43 7.64
C ALA A 13 6.57 -2.45 7.29
N GLU A 14 6.92 -1.96 6.11
CA GLU A 14 8.31 -1.95 5.67
C GLU A 14 9.16 -0.94 6.41
N GLN A 15 8.59 0.23 6.68
CA GLN A 15 9.34 1.29 7.32
C GLN A 15 9.35 1.20 8.85
N GLY A 16 8.39 0.50 9.42
CA GLY A 16 8.25 0.41 10.87
C GLY A 16 7.87 1.73 11.51
N SER A 17 7.30 2.65 10.75
CA SER A 17 7.03 4.00 11.22
C SER A 17 5.93 4.65 10.40
N PHE A 18 4.95 5.24 11.08
CA PHE A 18 3.88 5.97 10.41
C PHE A 18 4.42 7.24 9.76
N ARG A 19 5.35 7.91 10.45
CA ARG A 19 5.92 9.15 9.92
C ARG A 19 6.72 8.90 8.65
N LYS A 20 7.55 7.87 8.64
CA LYS A 20 8.34 7.56 7.45
C LYS A 20 7.45 7.16 6.29
N ALA A 21 6.39 6.39 6.57
CA ALA A 21 5.45 6.01 5.53
C ALA A 21 4.76 7.25 4.95
N ALA A 22 4.38 8.19 5.81
CA ALA A 22 3.75 9.43 5.36
C ALA A 22 4.68 10.21 4.43
N ASP A 23 5.95 10.30 4.80
CA ASP A 23 6.92 11.00 3.98
C ASP A 23 7.07 10.34 2.60
N ILE A 24 7.14 9.02 2.57
CA ILE A 24 7.29 8.29 1.31
C ILE A 24 6.07 8.45 0.42
N LEU A 25 4.88 8.39 1.00
CA LEU A 25 3.64 8.42 0.24
C LEU A 25 3.10 9.82 -0.02
N GLY A 26 3.75 10.84 0.54
CA GLY A 26 3.28 12.21 0.36
C GLY A 26 1.98 12.48 1.10
N LEU A 27 1.78 11.83 2.24
CA LEU A 27 0.58 11.98 3.05
C LEU A 27 0.95 12.49 4.44
N THR A 28 -0.06 12.91 5.19
CA THR A 28 0.18 13.31 6.58
C THR A 28 0.16 12.05 7.46
N PRO A 29 0.82 12.09 8.61
CA PRO A 29 0.73 10.96 9.56
C PRO A 29 -0.71 10.66 9.98
N SER A 30 -1.56 11.69 10.08
CA SER A 30 -2.97 11.49 10.39
C SER A 30 -3.68 10.70 9.31
N ALA A 31 -3.39 10.98 8.04
CA ALA A 31 -3.99 10.26 6.94
C ALA A 31 -3.56 8.80 6.94
N ILE A 32 -2.28 8.54 7.25
CA ILE A 32 -1.78 7.17 7.36
C ILE A 32 -2.51 6.44 8.48
N SER A 33 -2.61 7.07 9.65
CA SER A 33 -3.28 6.47 10.81
C SER A 33 -4.74 6.18 10.50
N HIS A 34 -5.40 7.11 9.83
CA HIS A 34 -6.80 6.95 9.47
C HIS A 34 -6.99 5.77 8.49
N ALA A 35 -6.12 5.64 7.50
CA ALA A 35 -6.21 4.56 6.54
C ALA A 35 -6.03 3.20 7.21
N VAL A 36 -5.07 3.11 8.14
CA VAL A 36 -4.83 1.87 8.87
C VAL A 36 -6.03 1.53 9.75
N SER A 37 -6.56 2.52 10.46
CA SER A 37 -7.73 2.30 11.32
C SER A 37 -8.95 1.86 10.52
N ALA A 38 -9.16 2.45 9.35
CA ALA A 38 -10.26 2.07 8.48
C ALA A 38 -10.11 0.63 8.00
N MET A 39 -8.89 0.24 7.63
CA MET A 39 -8.62 -1.12 7.20
C MET A 39 -8.90 -2.11 8.32
N GLU A 40 -8.41 -1.82 9.52
CA GLU A 40 -8.61 -2.70 10.66
C GLU A 40 -10.07 -2.77 11.06
N GLY A 41 -10.80 -1.67 10.91
CA GLY A 41 -12.23 -1.66 11.16
C GLY A 41 -13.00 -2.56 10.20
N GLU A 42 -12.60 -2.56 8.91
CA GLU A 42 -13.24 -3.43 7.95
C GLU A 42 -12.89 -4.90 8.18
N LEU A 43 -11.64 -5.17 8.54
CA LEU A 43 -11.19 -6.53 8.73
C LEU A 43 -11.70 -7.14 10.03
N GLY A 44 -11.92 -6.33 11.04
CA GLY A 44 -12.34 -6.80 12.36
C GLY A 44 -11.18 -7.27 13.24
N PHE A 45 -9.94 -6.99 12.83
CA PHE A 45 -8.77 -7.31 13.66
C PHE A 45 -7.63 -6.37 13.28
N THR A 46 -6.62 -6.30 14.17
CA THR A 46 -5.49 -5.42 13.92
C THR A 46 -4.44 -6.11 13.08
N VAL A 47 -3.78 -5.35 12.22
CA VAL A 47 -2.71 -5.86 11.37
C VAL A 47 -1.36 -5.25 11.74
N LEU A 48 -1.36 -4.19 12.54
CA LEU A 48 -0.15 -3.53 12.99
C LEU A 48 -0.17 -3.35 14.51
N ASN A 49 0.99 -3.55 15.13
CA ASN A 49 1.20 -3.25 16.54
C ASN A 49 1.98 -1.95 16.63
N ARG A 50 1.51 -1.02 17.45
CA ARG A 50 2.20 0.24 17.66
C ARG A 50 2.82 0.22 19.03
N SER A 51 4.09 0.60 19.14
CA SER A 51 4.77 0.67 20.41
C SER A 51 5.72 1.85 20.39
N LYS A 52 6.37 2.11 21.51
CA LYS A 52 7.35 3.18 21.59
C LYS A 52 8.48 2.98 20.64
N ASN A 53 8.80 1.74 20.33
CA ASN A 53 9.94 1.43 19.48
C ASN A 53 9.59 1.36 18.00
N GLY A 54 8.36 1.66 17.66
CA GLY A 54 7.94 1.68 16.26
C GLY A 54 6.73 0.80 16.00
N VAL A 55 6.56 0.40 14.76
CA VAL A 55 5.40 -0.36 14.32
C VAL A 55 5.85 -1.70 13.76
N THR A 56 5.18 -2.77 14.19
CA THR A 56 5.46 -4.10 13.67
C THR A 56 4.15 -4.75 13.23
N LEU A 57 4.24 -5.84 12.47
CA LEU A 57 3.06 -6.57 12.03
C LEU A 57 2.53 -7.47 13.15
N THR A 58 1.21 -7.57 13.25
CA THR A 58 0.59 -8.62 14.06
C THR A 58 0.70 -9.93 13.28
N ASN A 59 0.32 -11.05 13.88
CA ASN A 59 0.29 -12.32 13.16
C ASN A 59 -0.66 -12.24 11.97
N TYR A 60 -1.78 -11.56 12.13
CA TYR A 60 -2.72 -11.37 11.02
C TYR A 60 -2.07 -10.54 9.91
N GLY A 61 -1.35 -9.49 10.29
CA GLY A 61 -0.67 -8.64 9.33
C GLY A 61 0.40 -9.40 8.56
N GLU A 62 1.16 -10.25 9.25
CA GLU A 62 2.17 -11.07 8.59
C GLU A 62 1.55 -12.03 7.60
N HIS A 63 0.39 -12.58 7.95
CA HIS A 63 -0.29 -13.52 7.06
C HIS A 63 -0.85 -12.79 5.82
N LEU A 64 -1.36 -11.58 5.99
CA LEU A 64 -1.98 -10.85 4.90
C LEU A 64 -1.00 -10.15 3.98
N LEU A 65 0.16 -9.78 4.47
CA LEU A 65 1.09 -8.98 3.69
C LEU A 65 1.45 -9.59 2.33
N PRO A 66 1.69 -10.90 2.20
CA PRO A 66 1.99 -11.46 0.89
C PRO A 66 0.85 -11.27 -0.11
N TYR A 67 -0.40 -11.32 0.36
CA TYR A 67 -1.54 -11.12 -0.52
C TYR A 67 -1.67 -9.65 -0.93
N VAL A 68 -1.39 -8.74 0.00
CA VAL A 68 -1.38 -7.31 -0.31
C VAL A 68 -0.31 -7.01 -1.34
N ASN A 69 0.89 -7.60 -1.17
CA ASN A 69 1.96 -7.41 -2.13
C ASN A 69 1.55 -7.93 -3.51
N ALA A 70 0.84 -9.06 -3.58
CA ALA A 70 0.39 -9.61 -4.85
C ALA A 70 -0.60 -8.66 -5.55
N VAL A 71 -1.51 -8.07 -4.79
CA VAL A 71 -2.46 -7.10 -5.35
C VAL A 71 -1.71 -5.88 -5.90
N LEU A 72 -0.76 -5.36 -5.13
CA LEU A 72 -0.01 -4.17 -5.55
C LEU A 72 0.86 -4.47 -6.77
N ASN A 73 1.46 -5.66 -6.84
CA ASN A 73 2.25 -6.05 -8.00
C ASN A 73 1.37 -6.18 -9.24
N SER A 74 0.16 -6.71 -9.09
CA SER A 74 -0.77 -6.83 -10.20
C SER A 74 -1.22 -5.45 -10.68
N ASP A 75 -1.41 -4.51 -9.76
CA ASP A 75 -1.76 -3.14 -10.11
C ASP A 75 -0.64 -2.50 -10.92
N GLU A 76 0.60 -2.68 -10.51
CA GLU A 76 1.74 -2.16 -11.24
C GLU A 76 1.82 -2.75 -12.64
N SER A 77 1.57 -4.05 -12.76
CA SER A 77 1.59 -4.71 -14.06
C SER A 77 0.50 -4.17 -14.97
N LEU A 78 -0.68 -3.90 -14.41
CA LEU A 78 -1.76 -3.31 -15.17
C LEU A 78 -1.38 -1.91 -15.66
N GLN A 79 -0.82 -1.09 -14.78
CA GLN A 79 -0.42 0.26 -15.14
C GLN A 79 0.63 0.24 -16.25
N GLN A 80 1.56 -0.70 -16.16
CA GLN A 80 2.59 -0.84 -17.17
C GLN A 80 1.98 -1.24 -18.51
N ALA A 81 1.04 -2.18 -18.52
CA ALA A 81 0.36 -2.59 -19.75
C ALA A 81 -0.39 -1.43 -20.38
N VAL A 82 -1.08 -0.62 -19.55
CA VAL A 82 -1.79 0.55 -20.04
C VAL A 82 -0.81 1.54 -20.66
N SER A 83 0.33 1.73 -20.02
CA SER A 83 1.35 2.63 -20.50
C SER A 83 1.89 2.19 -21.85
N GLU A 84 2.05 0.88 -22.04
CA GLU A 84 2.50 0.32 -23.32
C GLU A 84 1.50 0.59 -24.42
N PHE A 85 0.21 0.43 -24.14
CA PHE A 85 -0.80 0.73 -25.12
C PHE A 85 -0.83 2.21 -25.47
N ASN A 86 -0.65 3.07 -24.48
CA ASN A 86 -0.63 4.50 -24.73
C ASN A 86 0.57 4.89 -25.59
N GLY A 87 1.69 4.24 -25.36
CA GLY A 87 2.85 4.46 -26.19
C GLY A 87 2.61 4.07 -27.65
N LEU A 88 1.98 2.93 -27.84
CA LEU A 88 1.66 2.48 -29.18
C LEU A 88 0.68 3.42 -29.86
N LYS A 89 -0.32 3.87 -29.12
CA LYS A 89 -1.28 4.77 -29.68
C LYS A 89 -0.68 6.08 -30.08
N ARG A 90 0.29 6.56 -29.34
CA ARG A 90 0.82 7.84 -29.62
C ARG A 90 1.78 7.89 -30.70
N GLY A 91 2.59 7.00 -30.82
CA GLY A 91 3.59 7.20 -31.70
C GLY A 91 3.89 6.28 -32.68
N LYS A 92 4.23 5.20 -32.23
CA LYS A 92 4.65 4.31 -33.10
C LYS A 92 3.63 3.65 -33.74
N VAL A 93 2.58 3.69 -33.21
CA VAL A 93 1.53 3.03 -33.78
C VAL A 93 1.33 3.32 -35.14
N LYS A 94 1.62 4.46 -35.44
CA LYS A 94 1.37 4.76 -36.69
C LYS A 94 2.13 3.95 -37.48
N LEU A 95 2.97 3.44 -36.99
CA LEU A 95 3.80 2.68 -37.70
C LEU A 95 3.20 2.02 -38.73
#